data_31714acc6c08753eeed905a9cb5fabf7
#
_entry.id   31714acc6c08753eeed905a9cb5fabf7
#
_cell.length_a   1.000
_cell.length_b   1.000
_cell.length_c   1.000
_cell.angle_alpha   90.00
_cell.angle_beta   90.00
_cell.angle_gamma   90.00
#
_symmetry.space_group_name_H-M   'P 1'
#
loop_
_entity.id
_entity.type
_entity.pdbx_description
1 polymer ?
#
loop_
_entity_poly.entity_id
_entity_poly.type
_entity_poly.pdbx_seq_one_letter_code
_entity_poly.pdbx_strand_id
1 'polypeptide(L)'
;MLNVLAGLLVFKLCFMKNFKAVQEGLTAAVGVLHAGGVVMHPTETCYGFAVDVKNVGALAKLYKLKGRDANKPVSIMVADLEMARKYGEFSPKALELAEKYWPGPLTILVPRSLNLTENFNKGQEFVGIRCPDHGFSRELVKAFGGPITTTSANVSGEPPLYEADVESFGELADEIGLVIDGDEIPLNKPSTIVKVVGENIEVIRQGDLII
;
A
#
# COMPACT_ATOMS: atom_id res chain seq x y z
N MET A 1 11.68 3.95 25.36
CA MET A 1 12.64 4.97 24.91
C MET A 1 12.50 5.12 23.43
N LEU A 2 12.05 6.30 22.96
CA LEU A 2 12.02 6.64 21.54
C LEU A 2 13.46 6.87 21.07
N ASN A 3 13.99 5.98 20.26
CA ASN A 3 15.26 6.26 19.58
C ASN A 3 14.95 7.17 18.38
N VAL A 4 15.24 8.45 18.53
CA VAL A 4 15.27 9.40 17.41
C VAL A 4 16.67 9.31 16.81
N LEU A 5 16.84 8.50 15.79
CA LEU A 5 18.01 8.53 14.93
C LEU A 5 17.58 9.24 13.64
N ALA A 6 18.18 10.40 13.38
CA ALA A 6 18.12 11.14 12.11
C ALA A 6 16.71 11.37 11.51
N GLY A 7 15.72 11.78 12.30
CA GLY A 7 14.38 12.13 11.81
C GLY A 7 13.46 10.94 11.51
N LEU A 8 13.90 9.71 11.65
CA LEU A 8 13.12 8.51 11.44
C LEU A 8 12.47 8.05 12.75
N LEU A 9 11.13 7.95 12.77
CA LEU A 9 10.38 7.40 13.90
C LEU A 9 10.09 5.93 13.62
N VAL A 10 10.74 5.02 14.36
CA VAL A 10 10.49 3.58 14.26
C VAL A 10 9.51 3.16 15.36
N PHE A 11 8.33 2.70 14.95
CA PHE A 11 7.37 2.08 15.86
C PHE A 11 7.42 0.56 15.73
N LYS A 12 7.97 -0.10 16.75
CA LYS A 12 7.95 -1.56 16.81
C LYS A 12 6.57 -2.02 17.30
N LEU A 13 5.78 -2.58 16.39
CA LEU A 13 4.54 -3.27 16.71
C LEU A 13 4.87 -4.74 17.05
N CYS A 14 4.99 -5.03 18.34
CA CYS A 14 4.97 -6.43 18.78
C CYS A 14 3.55 -6.98 18.58
N PHE A 15 3.39 -7.93 17.66
CA PHE A 15 2.07 -8.45 17.27
C PHE A 15 1.31 -9.03 18.46
N MET A 16 0.09 -8.53 18.69
CA MET A 16 -0.98 -9.12 19.49
C MET A 16 -0.90 -9.11 21.03
N LYS A 17 0.08 -8.50 21.69
CA LYS A 17 0.07 -8.44 23.17
C LYS A 17 -0.18 -7.07 23.78
N ASN A 18 -0.14 -5.99 22.99
CA ASN A 18 -0.35 -4.65 23.53
C ASN A 18 -1.19 -3.78 22.57
N PHE A 19 -2.50 -3.76 22.78
CA PHE A 19 -3.46 -2.93 22.04
C PHE A 19 -3.06 -1.45 22.01
N LYS A 20 -2.45 -0.94 23.07
CA LYS A 20 -2.01 0.45 23.18
C LYS A 20 -0.90 0.78 22.17
N ALA A 21 0.07 -0.11 22.02
CA ALA A 21 1.17 0.09 21.05
C ALA A 21 0.66 0.08 19.59
N VAL A 22 -0.31 -0.79 19.27
CA VAL A 22 -0.96 -0.81 17.96
C VAL A 22 -1.70 0.51 17.70
N GLN A 23 -2.45 1.01 18.68
CA GLN A 23 -3.21 2.25 18.53
C GLN A 23 -2.30 3.48 18.44
N GLU A 24 -1.21 3.53 19.19
CA GLU A 24 -0.20 4.59 19.11
C GLU A 24 0.48 4.59 17.74
N GLY A 25 0.87 3.42 17.22
CA GLY A 25 1.43 3.25 15.88
C GLY A 25 0.47 3.70 14.77
N LEU A 26 -0.81 3.34 14.91
CA LEU A 26 -1.86 3.75 13.97
C LEU A 26 -2.02 5.27 13.93
N THR A 27 -2.10 5.91 15.11
CA THR A 27 -2.24 7.37 15.23
C THR A 27 -1.02 8.08 14.64
N ALA A 28 0.19 7.58 14.91
CA ALA A 28 1.42 8.14 14.35
C ALA A 28 1.46 8.00 12.82
N ALA A 29 1.08 6.83 12.28
CA ALA A 29 1.06 6.58 10.84
C ALA A 29 0.08 7.51 10.11
N VAL A 30 -1.13 7.69 10.66
CA VAL A 30 -2.12 8.65 10.13
C VAL A 30 -1.56 10.07 10.14
N GLY A 31 -0.90 10.49 11.23
CA GLY A 31 -0.26 11.79 11.34
C GLY A 31 0.82 12.01 10.28
N VAL A 32 1.66 11.00 10.04
CA VAL A 32 2.71 11.04 9.00
C VAL A 32 2.11 11.15 7.60
N LEU A 33 1.06 10.37 7.29
CA LEU A 33 0.37 10.45 6.00
C LEU A 33 -0.24 11.83 5.75
N HIS A 34 -0.94 12.39 6.75
CA HIS A 34 -1.51 13.75 6.63
C HIS A 34 -0.44 14.83 6.48
N ALA A 35 0.73 14.65 7.07
CA ALA A 35 1.89 15.54 6.89
C ALA A 35 2.62 15.35 5.54
N GLY A 36 2.15 14.45 4.67
CA GLY A 36 2.77 14.16 3.38
C GLY A 36 4.07 13.35 3.51
N GLY A 37 4.17 12.54 4.56
CA GLY A 37 5.27 11.59 4.76
C GLY A 37 4.98 10.23 4.13
N VAL A 38 6.00 9.38 4.17
CA VAL A 38 5.94 7.98 3.73
C VAL A 38 5.86 7.07 4.95
N VAL A 39 4.94 6.13 4.96
CA VAL A 39 4.83 5.08 5.98
C VAL A 39 5.24 3.75 5.37
N MET A 40 6.20 3.08 6.00
CA MET A 40 6.53 1.69 5.71
C MET A 40 5.76 0.80 6.70
N HIS A 41 5.03 -0.18 6.19
CA HIS A 41 4.16 -1.03 7.02
C HIS A 41 4.08 -2.47 6.47
N PRO A 42 3.83 -3.47 7.35
CA PRO A 42 3.65 -4.85 6.93
C PRO A 42 2.29 -5.05 6.22
N THR A 43 2.24 -6.05 5.33
CA THR A 43 1.00 -6.63 4.80
C THR A 43 1.11 -8.16 4.90
N GLU A 44 0.08 -8.89 4.48
CA GLU A 44 0.11 -10.35 4.41
C GLU A 44 1.04 -10.90 3.30
N THR A 45 1.54 -10.04 2.42
CA THR A 45 2.43 -10.45 1.31
C THR A 45 3.88 -10.01 1.49
N CYS A 46 4.12 -8.75 1.79
CA CYS A 46 5.44 -8.15 2.01
C CYS A 46 5.27 -6.78 2.67
N TYR A 47 6.35 -6.17 3.14
CA TYR A 47 6.30 -4.77 3.54
C TYR A 47 5.95 -3.87 2.37
N GLY A 48 5.22 -2.81 2.64
CA GLY A 48 4.77 -1.84 1.64
C GLY A 48 5.03 -0.40 2.06
N PHE A 49 5.05 0.48 1.06
CA PHE A 49 5.02 1.92 1.27
C PHE A 49 3.64 2.48 1.03
N ALA A 50 3.17 3.29 1.98
CA ALA A 50 1.95 4.05 1.93
C ALA A 50 2.23 5.56 1.93
N VAL A 51 1.55 6.29 1.04
CA VAL A 51 1.46 7.75 1.04
C VAL A 51 0.03 8.17 0.68
N ASP A 52 -0.33 9.40 1.03
CA ASP A 52 -1.58 9.99 0.58
C ASP A 52 -1.58 10.16 -0.95
N VAL A 53 -2.56 9.54 -1.63
CA VAL A 53 -2.72 9.62 -3.09
C VAL A 53 -3.03 11.03 -3.61
N LYS A 54 -3.46 11.94 -2.73
CA LYS A 54 -3.77 13.34 -3.06
C LYS A 54 -2.56 14.25 -2.92
N ASN A 55 -1.52 13.82 -2.21
CA ASN A 55 -0.35 14.63 -1.92
C ASN A 55 0.76 14.40 -2.96
N VAL A 56 0.92 15.35 -3.88
CA VAL A 56 1.92 15.27 -4.97
C VAL A 56 3.34 15.17 -4.43
N GLY A 57 3.65 15.88 -3.34
CA GLY A 57 4.96 15.83 -2.68
C GLY A 57 5.25 14.46 -2.08
N ALA A 58 4.25 13.83 -1.45
CA ALA A 58 4.35 12.48 -0.91
C ALA A 58 4.55 11.43 -2.02
N LEU A 59 3.83 11.57 -3.13
CA LEU A 59 4.02 10.71 -4.31
C LEU A 59 5.44 10.87 -4.88
N ALA A 60 5.98 12.08 -4.97
CA ALA A 60 7.35 12.32 -5.43
C ALA A 60 8.39 11.63 -4.53
N LYS A 61 8.23 11.71 -3.20
CA LYS A 61 9.08 10.97 -2.23
C LYS A 61 9.00 9.46 -2.44
N LEU A 62 7.78 8.92 -2.63
CA LEU A 62 7.57 7.50 -2.91
C LEU A 62 8.30 7.05 -4.17
N TYR A 63 8.18 7.79 -5.27
CA TYR A 63 8.87 7.48 -6.53
C TYR A 63 10.39 7.56 -6.38
N LYS A 64 10.90 8.57 -5.64
CA LYS A 64 12.32 8.72 -5.31
C LYS A 64 12.85 7.52 -4.51
N LEU A 65 12.17 7.12 -3.42
CA LEU A 65 12.49 5.94 -2.60
C LEU A 65 12.56 4.67 -3.44
N LYS A 66 11.66 4.52 -4.39
CA LYS A 66 11.62 3.33 -5.25
C LYS A 66 12.58 3.38 -6.43
N GLY A 67 13.26 4.50 -6.69
CA GLY A 67 14.00 4.68 -7.94
C GLY A 67 13.10 4.42 -9.17
N ARG A 68 11.81 4.74 -9.05
CA ARG A 68 10.78 4.39 -10.03
C ARG A 68 10.44 5.57 -10.92
N ASP A 69 10.33 5.33 -12.22
CA ASP A 69 9.78 6.31 -13.15
C ASP A 69 8.36 6.72 -12.71
N ALA A 70 8.14 8.04 -12.59
CA ALA A 70 6.86 8.61 -12.19
C ALA A 70 5.70 8.29 -13.16
N ASN A 71 6.00 7.88 -14.39
CA ASN A 71 5.00 7.43 -15.36
C ASN A 71 4.53 5.98 -15.12
N LYS A 72 5.23 5.21 -14.28
CA LYS A 72 4.81 3.85 -13.93
C LYS A 72 3.78 3.91 -12.80
N PRO A 73 2.52 3.49 -13.03
CA PRO A 73 1.45 3.63 -12.05
C PRO A 73 1.73 2.83 -10.78
N VAL A 74 1.18 3.30 -9.65
CA VAL A 74 1.11 2.58 -8.39
C VAL A 74 -0.34 2.26 -8.04
N SER A 75 -0.57 1.18 -7.30
CA SER A 75 -1.91 0.79 -6.85
C SER A 75 -2.32 1.56 -5.60
N ILE A 76 -3.62 1.57 -5.33
CA ILE A 76 -4.17 2.09 -4.07
C ILE A 76 -4.60 0.95 -3.15
N MET A 77 -4.51 1.20 -1.86
CA MET A 77 -5.04 0.36 -0.81
C MET A 77 -6.35 0.93 -0.28
N VAL A 78 -7.32 0.06 -0.08
CA VAL A 78 -8.64 0.36 0.47
C VAL A 78 -8.94 -0.53 1.66
N ALA A 79 -9.83 -0.09 2.54
CA ALA A 79 -10.21 -0.84 3.72
C ALA A 79 -11.20 -1.96 3.42
N ASP A 80 -12.05 -1.75 2.41
CA ASP A 80 -13.13 -2.65 2.02
C ASP A 80 -13.62 -2.38 0.58
N LEU A 81 -14.55 -3.20 0.11
CA LEU A 81 -15.15 -3.08 -1.22
C LEU A 81 -16.00 -1.80 -1.37
N GLU A 82 -16.64 -1.33 -0.30
CA GLU A 82 -17.42 -0.09 -0.35
C GLU A 82 -16.52 1.11 -0.66
N MET A 83 -15.36 1.18 -0.01
CA MET A 83 -14.36 2.20 -0.31
C MET A 83 -13.81 2.03 -1.73
N ALA A 84 -13.52 0.80 -2.18
CA ALA A 84 -12.99 0.52 -3.52
C ALA A 84 -13.88 1.08 -4.63
N ARG A 85 -15.19 0.88 -4.51
CA ARG A 85 -16.20 1.36 -5.49
C ARG A 85 -16.25 2.88 -5.64
N LYS A 86 -15.70 3.64 -4.69
CA LYS A 86 -15.60 5.10 -4.80
C LYS A 86 -14.48 5.52 -5.76
N TYR A 87 -13.46 4.67 -5.97
CA TYR A 87 -12.25 5.02 -6.70
C TYR A 87 -12.03 4.23 -8.00
N GLY A 88 -12.83 3.20 -8.24
CA GLY A 88 -12.81 2.41 -9.46
C GLY A 88 -14.19 2.00 -9.93
N GLU A 89 -14.34 1.78 -11.24
CA GLU A 89 -15.56 1.30 -11.86
C GLU A 89 -15.50 -0.23 -12.00
N PHE A 90 -16.24 -0.93 -11.14
CA PHE A 90 -16.23 -2.38 -11.07
C PHE A 90 -17.32 -2.98 -11.99
N SER A 91 -16.91 -3.75 -12.99
CA SER A 91 -17.83 -4.62 -13.73
C SER A 91 -18.36 -5.75 -12.84
N PRO A 92 -19.44 -6.47 -13.21
CA PRO A 92 -19.91 -7.63 -12.46
C PRO A 92 -18.79 -8.64 -12.19
N LYS A 93 -17.89 -8.87 -13.17
CA LYS A 93 -16.76 -9.78 -13.03
C LYS A 93 -15.70 -9.27 -12.05
N ALA A 94 -15.42 -7.97 -12.04
CA ALA A 94 -14.50 -7.38 -11.07
C ALA A 94 -15.07 -7.44 -9.64
N LEU A 95 -16.39 -7.29 -9.48
CA LEU A 95 -17.08 -7.45 -8.19
C LEU A 95 -16.99 -8.90 -7.69
N GLU A 96 -17.28 -9.88 -8.54
CA GLU A 96 -17.15 -11.31 -8.22
C GLU A 96 -15.76 -11.64 -7.67
N LEU A 97 -14.71 -11.15 -8.36
CA LEU A 97 -13.33 -11.37 -7.91
C LEU A 97 -13.04 -10.67 -6.58
N ALA A 98 -13.50 -9.44 -6.41
CA ALA A 98 -13.32 -8.70 -5.16
C ALA A 98 -14.03 -9.39 -3.99
N GLU A 99 -15.28 -9.79 -4.16
CA GLU A 99 -16.06 -10.49 -3.12
C GLU A 99 -15.47 -11.85 -2.75
N LYS A 100 -14.86 -12.54 -3.73
CA LYS A 100 -14.27 -13.87 -3.50
C LYS A 100 -12.89 -13.81 -2.84
N TYR A 101 -12.07 -12.79 -3.18
CA TYR A 101 -10.65 -12.78 -2.84
C TYR A 101 -10.21 -11.60 -1.96
N TRP A 102 -11.10 -10.67 -1.62
CA TRP A 102 -10.82 -9.59 -0.67
C TRP A 102 -11.55 -9.82 0.66
N PRO A 103 -10.88 -9.53 1.78
CA PRO A 103 -9.47 -9.12 1.91
C PRO A 103 -8.50 -10.21 1.47
N GLY A 104 -7.39 -9.84 0.78
CA GLY A 104 -6.40 -10.82 0.35
C GLY A 104 -5.37 -10.34 -0.67
N PRO A 105 -4.54 -11.29 -1.18
CA PRO A 105 -3.40 -10.97 -2.04
C PRO A 105 -3.78 -10.77 -3.51
N LEU A 106 -4.90 -10.09 -3.78
CA LEU A 106 -5.38 -9.75 -5.11
C LEU A 106 -5.39 -8.24 -5.32
N THR A 107 -4.77 -7.77 -6.40
CA THR A 107 -4.89 -6.41 -6.91
C THR A 107 -5.70 -6.45 -8.21
N ILE A 108 -6.78 -5.69 -8.28
CA ILE A 108 -7.66 -5.62 -9.47
C ILE A 108 -7.47 -4.27 -10.14
N LEU A 109 -7.04 -4.26 -11.42
CA LEU A 109 -7.05 -3.08 -12.27
C LEU A 109 -8.44 -2.93 -12.88
N VAL A 110 -9.08 -1.81 -12.54
CA VAL A 110 -10.38 -1.42 -13.06
C VAL A 110 -10.30 0.00 -13.65
N PRO A 111 -11.22 0.42 -14.52
CA PRO A 111 -11.29 1.82 -14.94
C PRO A 111 -11.35 2.75 -13.74
N ARG A 112 -10.56 3.82 -13.77
CA ARG A 112 -10.47 4.76 -12.65
C ARG A 112 -11.69 5.65 -12.56
N SER A 113 -12.17 5.89 -11.34
CA SER A 113 -13.21 6.88 -11.07
C SER A 113 -12.63 8.31 -11.05
N LEU A 114 -13.48 9.31 -11.35
CA LEU A 114 -13.16 10.74 -11.24
C LEU A 114 -12.87 11.20 -9.78
N ASN A 115 -13.16 10.37 -8.78
CA ASN A 115 -12.84 10.67 -7.39
C ASN A 115 -11.34 10.56 -7.08
N LEU A 116 -10.54 9.96 -7.97
CA LEU A 116 -9.08 10.03 -7.90
C LEU A 116 -8.58 11.32 -8.53
N THR A 117 -7.64 11.98 -7.86
CA THR A 117 -7.05 13.24 -8.38
C THR A 117 -6.35 13.00 -9.71
N GLU A 118 -6.39 13.97 -10.61
CA GLU A 118 -5.73 13.89 -11.93
C GLU A 118 -4.22 13.67 -11.83
N ASN A 119 -3.59 14.15 -10.75
CA ASN A 119 -2.15 14.00 -10.51
C ASN A 119 -1.75 12.60 -10.09
N PHE A 120 -2.70 11.80 -9.56
CA PHE A 120 -2.40 10.43 -9.21
C PHE A 120 -2.44 9.54 -10.46
N ASN A 121 -1.32 8.88 -10.78
CA ASN A 121 -1.18 8.07 -12.01
C ASN A 121 -1.66 8.84 -13.25
N LYS A 122 -1.14 10.04 -13.47
CA LYS A 122 -1.56 10.93 -14.56
C LYS A 122 -1.52 10.23 -15.92
N GLY A 123 -2.63 10.35 -16.67
CA GLY A 123 -2.75 9.75 -18.00
C GLY A 123 -3.09 8.26 -18.01
N GLN A 124 -3.23 7.63 -16.83
CA GLN A 124 -3.67 6.24 -16.75
C GLN A 124 -5.19 6.14 -16.69
N GLU A 125 -5.78 5.31 -17.54
CA GLU A 125 -7.22 5.03 -17.57
C GLU A 125 -7.65 4.02 -16.50
N PHE A 126 -6.70 3.21 -16.00
CA PHE A 126 -6.95 2.16 -15.01
C PHE A 126 -6.26 2.48 -13.69
N VAL A 127 -6.84 1.99 -12.60
CA VAL A 127 -6.25 2.01 -11.26
C VAL A 127 -6.21 0.59 -10.69
N GLY A 128 -5.07 0.21 -10.14
CA GLY A 128 -4.94 -1.01 -9.35
C GLY A 128 -5.49 -0.76 -7.94
N ILE A 129 -6.41 -1.59 -7.48
CA ILE A 129 -7.01 -1.49 -6.15
C ILE A 129 -6.78 -2.80 -5.41
N ARG A 130 -6.39 -2.71 -4.13
CA ARG A 130 -6.19 -3.85 -3.24
C ARG A 130 -6.83 -3.61 -1.88
N CYS A 131 -7.51 -4.61 -1.36
CA CYS A 131 -7.92 -4.70 0.04
C CYS A 131 -7.09 -5.82 0.69
N PRO A 132 -6.03 -5.50 1.49
CA PRO A 132 -5.13 -6.52 2.02
C PRO A 132 -5.78 -7.29 3.18
N ASP A 133 -5.41 -8.57 3.34
CA ASP A 133 -5.78 -9.35 4.53
C ASP A 133 -4.78 -9.12 5.67
N HIS A 134 -4.66 -7.86 6.08
CA HIS A 134 -3.79 -7.44 7.16
C HIS A 134 -4.50 -6.41 8.04
N GLY A 135 -4.70 -6.73 9.30
CA GLY A 135 -5.50 -5.91 10.23
C GLY A 135 -5.02 -4.47 10.34
N PHE A 136 -3.72 -4.26 10.63
CA PHE A 136 -3.15 -2.92 10.74
C PHE A 136 -3.33 -2.12 9.46
N SER A 137 -3.05 -2.71 8.29
CA SER A 137 -3.12 -2.02 7.00
C SER A 137 -4.53 -1.53 6.69
N ARG A 138 -5.56 -2.35 6.96
CA ARG A 138 -6.96 -1.95 6.78
C ARG A 138 -7.40 -0.86 7.76
N GLU A 139 -7.00 -0.99 9.04
CA GLU A 139 -7.30 0.04 10.04
C GLU A 139 -6.58 1.36 9.72
N LEU A 140 -5.36 1.32 9.18
CA LEU A 140 -4.65 2.51 8.71
C LEU A 140 -5.44 3.25 7.63
N VAL A 141 -5.95 2.53 6.62
CA VAL A 141 -6.78 3.14 5.55
C VAL A 141 -8.07 3.73 6.11
N LYS A 142 -8.75 3.01 7.02
CA LYS A 142 -9.97 3.50 7.68
C LYS A 142 -9.71 4.77 8.50
N ALA A 143 -8.67 4.73 9.33
CA ALA A 143 -8.32 5.85 10.20
C ALA A 143 -7.84 7.08 9.41
N PHE A 144 -7.16 6.87 8.28
CA PHE A 144 -6.77 7.94 7.36
C PHE A 144 -7.98 8.56 6.64
N GLY A 145 -9.07 7.82 6.45
CA GLY A 145 -10.31 8.30 5.86
C GLY A 145 -10.33 8.36 4.33
N GLY A 146 -9.39 7.69 3.67
CA GLY A 146 -9.29 7.63 2.20
C GLY A 146 -8.27 6.60 1.72
N PRO A 147 -8.14 6.41 0.40
CA PRO A 147 -7.16 5.48 -0.14
C PRO A 147 -5.74 6.03 0.04
N ILE A 148 -4.83 5.12 0.30
CA ILE A 148 -3.39 5.38 0.32
C ILE A 148 -2.73 4.53 -0.76
N THR A 149 -1.49 4.84 -1.15
CA THR A 149 -0.79 3.96 -2.10
C THR A 149 -0.52 2.59 -1.50
N THR A 150 -0.41 1.56 -2.36
CA THR A 150 0.10 0.24 -1.99
C THR A 150 1.13 -0.20 -3.03
N THR A 151 2.37 -0.32 -2.58
CA THR A 151 3.48 -0.82 -3.39
C THR A 151 4.49 -1.47 -2.45
N SER A 152 5.18 -2.52 -2.90
CA SER A 152 6.20 -3.19 -2.09
C SER A 152 7.28 -2.22 -1.61
N ALA A 153 7.77 -2.43 -0.39
CA ALA A 153 8.92 -1.70 0.15
C ALA A 153 10.21 -2.32 -0.41
N ASN A 154 10.69 -1.74 -1.51
CA ASN A 154 11.92 -2.10 -2.20
C ASN A 154 12.30 -1.03 -3.22
N VAL A 155 13.54 -0.97 -3.62
CA VAL A 155 13.93 -0.28 -4.87
C VAL A 155 13.38 -1.06 -6.05
N SER A 156 12.94 -0.36 -7.09
CA SER A 156 12.29 -1.02 -8.25
C SER A 156 13.26 -1.98 -8.96
N GLY A 157 12.86 -3.22 -9.08
CA GLY A 157 13.68 -4.30 -9.63
C GLY A 157 14.31 -5.20 -8.57
N GLU A 158 14.44 -4.73 -7.34
CA GLU A 158 14.93 -5.54 -6.22
C GLU A 158 13.81 -6.40 -5.61
N PRO A 159 14.14 -7.45 -4.86
CA PRO A 159 13.16 -8.23 -4.10
C PRO A 159 12.39 -7.37 -3.09
N PRO A 160 11.12 -7.71 -2.78
CA PRO A 160 10.38 -7.05 -1.71
C PRO A 160 10.96 -7.41 -0.34
N LEU A 161 10.78 -6.51 0.64
CA LEU A 161 11.19 -6.75 2.02
C LEU A 161 10.12 -7.55 2.78
N TYR A 162 10.57 -8.46 3.63
CA TYR A 162 9.76 -9.29 4.52
C TYR A 162 9.98 -8.96 6.00
N GLU A 163 10.87 -8.04 6.27
CA GLU A 163 11.16 -7.44 7.57
C GLU A 163 11.34 -5.93 7.43
N ALA A 164 11.36 -5.21 8.54
CA ALA A 164 11.47 -3.75 8.56
C ALA A 164 12.92 -3.27 8.34
N ASP A 165 13.55 -3.71 7.25
CA ASP A 165 14.91 -3.32 6.87
C ASP A 165 14.92 -1.95 6.17
N VAL A 166 15.17 -0.91 6.95
CA VAL A 166 15.28 0.47 6.47
C VAL A 166 16.68 0.75 5.91
N GLU A 167 17.68 0.05 6.39
CA GLU A 167 19.08 0.27 6.00
C GLU A 167 19.33 -0.05 4.52
N SER A 168 18.52 -0.96 3.94
CA SER A 168 18.56 -1.30 2.52
C SER A 168 18.31 -0.10 1.59
N PHE A 169 17.73 1.02 2.08
CA PHE A 169 17.49 2.23 1.31
C PHE A 169 18.65 3.24 1.38
N GLY A 170 19.70 2.99 2.18
CA GLY A 170 20.86 3.86 2.31
C GLY A 170 20.47 5.31 2.64
N GLU A 171 20.98 6.28 1.88
CA GLU A 171 20.68 7.71 2.08
C GLU A 171 19.20 8.07 1.87
N LEU A 172 18.44 7.25 1.15
CA LEU A 172 17.00 7.45 0.95
C LEU A 172 16.16 7.05 2.16
N ALA A 173 16.73 6.38 3.17
CA ALA A 173 16.04 6.00 4.39
C ALA A 173 15.38 7.22 5.09
N ASP A 174 15.99 8.40 5.00
CA ASP A 174 15.46 9.65 5.56
C ASP A 174 14.13 10.13 4.93
N GLU A 175 13.78 9.63 3.76
CA GLU A 175 12.48 9.90 3.13
C GLU A 175 11.34 9.08 3.77
N ILE A 176 11.66 8.04 4.55
CA ILE A 176 10.69 7.20 5.27
C ILE A 176 10.34 7.91 6.58
N GLY A 177 9.15 8.47 6.66
CA GLY A 177 8.71 9.24 7.84
C GLY A 177 8.37 8.36 9.05
N LEU A 178 7.92 7.12 8.82
CA LEU A 178 7.57 6.18 9.88
C LEU A 178 7.71 4.74 9.39
N VAL A 179 8.21 3.89 10.27
CA VAL A 179 8.23 2.43 10.09
C VAL A 179 7.36 1.77 11.15
N ILE A 180 6.42 0.96 10.69
CA ILE A 180 5.64 0.05 11.53
C ILE A 180 6.27 -1.32 11.41
N ASP A 181 6.93 -1.75 12.46
CA ASP A 181 7.53 -3.08 12.52
C ASP A 181 6.46 -4.09 12.94
N GLY A 182 6.10 -4.99 12.04
CA GLY A 182 5.08 -6.03 12.22
C GLY A 182 5.68 -7.43 12.42
N ASP A 183 6.92 -7.50 12.90
CA ASP A 183 7.71 -8.72 12.96
C ASP A 183 8.00 -9.30 11.54
N GLU A 184 8.57 -10.47 11.47
CA GLU A 184 8.87 -11.17 10.21
C GLU A 184 7.58 -11.70 9.57
N ILE A 185 7.35 -11.35 8.31
CA ILE A 185 6.22 -11.85 7.53
C ILE A 185 6.64 -13.07 6.70
N PRO A 186 5.69 -14.01 6.44
CA PRO A 186 5.98 -15.17 5.58
C PRO A 186 6.49 -14.74 4.20
N LEU A 187 7.40 -15.51 3.61
CA LEU A 187 7.97 -15.29 2.28
C LEU A 187 6.95 -15.57 1.17
N ASN A 188 5.86 -14.81 1.15
CA ASN A 188 4.84 -14.90 0.12
C ASN A 188 5.22 -14.03 -1.09
N LYS A 189 4.80 -14.45 -2.28
CA LYS A 189 4.94 -13.57 -3.45
C LYS A 189 4.07 -12.32 -3.28
N PRO A 190 4.46 -11.20 -3.90
CA PRO A 190 3.58 -10.05 -4.01
C PRO A 190 2.24 -10.42 -4.65
N SER A 191 1.19 -9.63 -4.37
CA SER A 191 -0.18 -9.89 -4.83
C SER A 191 -0.26 -10.25 -6.31
N THR A 192 -1.15 -11.17 -6.66
CA THR A 192 -1.58 -11.38 -8.05
C THR A 192 -2.25 -10.09 -8.54
N ILE A 193 -1.93 -9.65 -9.76
CA ILE A 193 -2.52 -8.46 -10.38
C ILE A 193 -3.28 -8.90 -11.62
N VAL A 194 -4.56 -8.58 -11.66
CA VAL A 194 -5.42 -8.82 -12.82
C VAL A 194 -6.00 -7.51 -13.34
N LYS A 195 -6.13 -7.38 -14.65
CA LYS A 195 -6.89 -6.32 -15.31
C LYS A 195 -8.23 -6.90 -15.74
N VAL A 196 -9.31 -6.20 -15.40
CA VAL A 196 -10.68 -6.64 -15.71
C VAL A 196 -11.36 -5.60 -16.58
N VAL A 197 -11.82 -6.03 -17.78
CA VAL A 197 -12.57 -5.21 -18.72
C VAL A 197 -13.82 -5.99 -19.15
N GLY A 198 -14.99 -5.56 -18.70
CA GLY A 198 -16.23 -6.33 -18.85
C GLY A 198 -16.10 -7.70 -18.16
N GLU A 199 -16.21 -8.79 -18.94
CA GLU A 199 -16.06 -10.16 -18.49
C GLU A 199 -14.62 -10.71 -18.65
N ASN A 200 -13.73 -9.96 -19.35
CA ASN A 200 -12.37 -10.41 -19.63
C ASN A 200 -11.44 -10.16 -18.45
N ILE A 201 -10.65 -11.18 -18.11
CA ILE A 201 -9.60 -11.11 -17.10
C ILE A 201 -8.25 -11.33 -17.80
N GLU A 202 -7.33 -10.38 -17.59
CA GLU A 202 -5.94 -10.47 -18.02
C GLU A 202 -5.04 -10.51 -16.77
N VAL A 203 -4.20 -11.53 -16.62
CA VAL A 203 -3.24 -11.63 -15.53
C VAL A 203 -2.00 -10.81 -15.90
N ILE A 204 -1.83 -9.67 -15.22
CA ILE A 204 -0.67 -8.76 -15.42
C ILE A 204 0.55 -9.26 -14.64
N ARG A 205 0.34 -9.81 -13.46
CA ARG A 205 1.38 -10.41 -12.62
C ARG A 205 0.81 -11.58 -11.83
N GLN A 206 1.50 -12.72 -11.90
CA GLN A 206 1.15 -13.89 -11.11
C GLN A 206 1.87 -13.85 -9.75
N GLY A 207 1.09 -13.78 -8.68
CA GLY A 207 1.53 -14.05 -7.30
C GLY A 207 1.24 -15.50 -6.91
N ASP A 208 1.01 -15.72 -5.61
CA ASP A 208 0.63 -17.07 -5.11
C ASP A 208 -0.85 -17.39 -5.34
N LEU A 209 -1.71 -16.38 -5.43
CA LEU A 209 -3.12 -16.55 -5.74
C LEU A 209 -3.29 -16.87 -7.23
N ILE A 210 -3.86 -18.04 -7.53
CA ILE A 210 -4.25 -18.46 -8.87
C ILE A 210 -5.72 -18.06 -9.10
N ILE A 211 -5.99 -17.36 -10.22
CA ILE A 211 -7.32 -16.87 -10.62
C ILE A 211 -7.87 -17.80 -11.72
#